data_4194d67ce6e04c12f64b63200f101a86
#
_entry.id   4194d67ce6e04c12f64b63200f101a86
#
_cell.length_a   1.000
_cell.length_b   1.000
_cell.length_c   1.000
_cell.angle_alpha   90.00
_cell.angle_beta   90.00
_cell.angle_gamma   90.00
#
_symmetry.space_group_name_H-M   'P 1'
#
loop_
_entity.id
_entity.type
_entity.pdbx_description
1 polymer ?
#
loop_
_entity_poly.entity_id
_entity_poly.type
_entity_poly.pdbx_seq_one_letter_code
_entity_poly.pdbx_strand_id
1 'polypeptide(L)'
;SIGESPNVRGLWYGLSVWIKDGPGTGKIIADWMTDGRTEIDHASIDYARYHPIQTTETYIHDRCYETAFKIYNPPVHNREPYSKGRNIRTSPYYLREKEMGGYFMEIAGWERAHGYAANEEALLAKYAERVPERLNEWDNRHFWRVSNAEHLELSENVGMVNLCHFAIYDVSGRDAEQLVEYVSSSKVAGDTPVGKGVYTNFLD
;
A
#
# COMPACT_ATOMS: atom_id res chain seq x y z
N SER A 1 12.93 -8.76 -7.34
CA SER A 1 13.45 -8.24 -6.07
C SER A 1 14.96 -8.21 -6.11
N ILE A 2 15.55 -7.15 -5.60
CA ILE A 2 17.00 -6.94 -5.58
C ILE A 2 17.45 -6.48 -4.19
N GLY A 3 18.74 -6.54 -3.92
CA GLY A 3 19.32 -5.98 -2.70
C GLY A 3 20.10 -6.97 -1.86
N GLU A 4 20.68 -6.49 -0.77
CA GLU A 4 21.39 -7.29 0.19
C GLU A 4 20.42 -8.08 1.08
N SER A 5 20.81 -9.29 1.44
CA SER A 5 20.05 -10.09 2.40
C SER A 5 20.00 -9.41 3.77
N PRO A 6 18.82 -9.23 4.36
CA PRO A 6 18.73 -8.69 5.72
C PRO A 6 19.31 -9.62 6.79
N ASN A 7 19.53 -10.90 6.46
CA ASN A 7 19.98 -11.93 7.40
C ASN A 7 21.44 -12.34 7.20
N VAL A 8 22.02 -12.09 6.03
CA VAL A 8 23.37 -12.53 5.68
C VAL A 8 24.10 -11.40 4.98
N ARG A 9 24.98 -10.74 5.71
CA ARG A 9 25.80 -9.65 5.18
C ARG A 9 26.67 -10.11 4.00
N GLY A 10 26.71 -9.33 2.94
CA GLY A 10 27.48 -9.62 1.73
C GLY A 10 26.79 -10.56 0.74
N LEU A 11 25.61 -11.10 1.09
CA LEU A 11 24.79 -11.88 0.17
C LEU A 11 23.79 -10.98 -0.54
N TRP A 12 23.94 -10.86 -1.84
CA TRP A 12 23.12 -10.00 -2.70
C TRP A 12 22.20 -10.80 -3.60
N TYR A 13 21.00 -10.30 -3.82
CA TYR A 13 19.98 -10.90 -4.68
C TYR A 13 19.69 -10.05 -5.91
N GLY A 14 19.49 -10.72 -7.03
CA GLY A 14 18.91 -10.17 -8.26
C GLY A 14 17.88 -11.16 -8.78
N LEU A 15 16.72 -11.26 -8.12
CA LEU A 15 15.70 -12.29 -8.37
C LEU A 15 14.55 -11.77 -9.21
N SER A 16 14.08 -12.63 -10.14
CA SER A 16 12.89 -12.34 -10.97
C SER A 16 12.99 -11.02 -11.73
N VAL A 17 14.19 -10.72 -12.23
CA VAL A 17 14.45 -9.56 -13.07
C VAL A 17 14.09 -9.91 -14.51
N TRP A 18 13.23 -9.12 -15.13
CA TRP A 18 12.92 -9.30 -16.54
C TRP A 18 14.13 -8.94 -17.38
N ILE A 19 14.26 -9.59 -18.54
CA ILE A 19 15.42 -9.38 -19.44
C ILE A 19 15.62 -7.89 -19.77
N LYS A 20 14.52 -7.17 -20.01
CA LYS A 20 14.55 -5.71 -20.28
C LYS A 20 15.06 -4.86 -19.13
N ASP A 21 14.88 -5.33 -17.90
CA ASP A 21 15.24 -4.59 -16.67
C ASP A 21 16.66 -4.95 -16.17
N GLY A 22 17.29 -5.98 -16.79
CA GLY A 22 18.59 -6.52 -16.37
C GLY A 22 19.70 -5.48 -16.29
N PRO A 23 19.93 -4.68 -17.33
CA PRO A 23 21.00 -3.66 -17.30
C PRO A 23 20.82 -2.61 -16.23
N GLY A 24 19.59 -2.06 -16.06
CA GLY A 24 19.25 -1.10 -15.02
C GLY A 24 19.40 -1.67 -13.62
N THR A 25 18.89 -2.89 -13.40
CA THR A 25 19.02 -3.61 -12.14
C THR A 25 20.50 -3.89 -11.80
N GLY A 26 21.29 -4.29 -12.78
CA GLY A 26 22.73 -4.52 -12.59
C GLY A 26 23.45 -3.25 -12.16
N LYS A 27 23.12 -2.10 -12.77
CA LYS A 27 23.69 -0.80 -12.36
C LYS A 27 23.29 -0.46 -10.92
N ILE A 28 22.01 -0.56 -10.57
CA ILE A 28 21.52 -0.28 -9.21
C ILE A 28 22.27 -1.12 -8.17
N ILE A 29 22.38 -2.43 -8.39
CA ILE A 29 23.09 -3.32 -7.46
C ILE A 29 24.58 -2.95 -7.38
N ALA A 30 25.24 -2.64 -8.50
CA ALA A 30 26.65 -2.27 -8.51
C ALA A 30 26.90 -0.97 -7.73
N ASP A 31 26.12 0.06 -8.00
CA ASP A 31 26.21 1.34 -7.28
C ASP A 31 25.97 1.14 -5.78
N TRP A 32 24.96 0.36 -5.42
CA TRP A 32 24.64 0.07 -4.04
C TRP A 32 25.75 -0.71 -3.30
N MET A 33 26.36 -1.68 -3.98
CA MET A 33 27.49 -2.44 -3.42
C MET A 33 28.75 -1.59 -3.25
N THR A 34 28.99 -0.63 -4.13
CA THR A 34 30.22 0.20 -4.11
C THR A 34 30.08 1.44 -3.24
N ASP A 35 28.95 2.14 -3.36
CA ASP A 35 28.76 3.48 -2.79
C ASP A 35 27.83 3.45 -1.56
N GLY A 36 27.23 2.29 -1.26
CA GLY A 36 26.28 2.10 -0.14
C GLY A 36 24.89 2.74 -0.40
N ARG A 37 24.69 3.35 -1.55
CA ARG A 37 23.43 4.01 -1.96
C ARG A 37 23.26 3.95 -3.48
N THR A 38 22.07 4.28 -3.92
CA THR A 38 21.73 4.37 -5.35
C THR A 38 21.17 5.75 -5.66
N GLU A 39 21.29 6.19 -6.91
CA GLU A 39 20.67 7.42 -7.41
C GLU A 39 19.17 7.31 -7.65
N ILE A 40 18.66 6.07 -7.71
CA ILE A 40 17.28 5.76 -8.05
C ILE A 40 16.61 5.14 -6.84
N ASP A 41 15.42 5.62 -6.47
CA ASP A 41 14.59 4.96 -5.46
C ASP A 41 14.24 3.54 -5.92
N HIS A 42 14.67 2.57 -5.14
CA HIS A 42 14.47 1.14 -5.37
C HIS A 42 13.68 0.45 -4.25
N ALA A 43 13.14 1.20 -3.27
CA ALA A 43 12.45 0.64 -2.10
C ALA A 43 11.32 -0.33 -2.49
N SER A 44 10.62 -0.06 -3.59
CA SER A 44 9.54 -0.92 -4.09
C SER A 44 9.99 -2.29 -4.60
N ILE A 45 11.27 -2.46 -4.91
CA ILE A 45 11.87 -3.70 -5.41
C ILE A 45 12.96 -4.26 -4.49
N ASP A 46 13.28 -3.57 -3.40
CA ASP A 46 14.21 -4.02 -2.39
C ASP A 46 13.75 -5.35 -1.78
N TYR A 47 14.68 -6.31 -1.66
CA TYR A 47 14.40 -7.60 -1.02
C TYR A 47 14.05 -7.44 0.46
N ALA A 48 14.64 -6.46 1.14
CA ALA A 48 14.38 -6.20 2.56
C ALA A 48 12.96 -5.71 2.88
N ARG A 49 12.17 -5.30 1.87
CA ARG A 49 10.77 -4.85 2.05
C ARG A 49 9.82 -5.96 2.54
N TYR A 50 10.21 -7.22 2.39
CA TYR A 50 9.33 -8.33 2.76
C TYR A 50 9.27 -8.53 4.27
N HIS A 51 8.06 -8.65 4.80
CA HIS A 51 7.86 -9.07 6.17
C HIS A 51 8.29 -10.55 6.33
N PRO A 52 8.86 -10.96 7.48
CA PRO A 52 9.37 -12.32 7.68
C PRO A 52 8.38 -13.45 7.33
N ILE A 53 7.08 -13.27 7.57
CA ILE A 53 6.07 -14.26 7.19
C ILE A 53 5.96 -14.45 5.67
N GLN A 54 6.26 -13.41 4.90
CA GLN A 54 6.24 -13.46 3.43
C GLN A 54 7.44 -14.21 2.84
N THR A 55 8.42 -14.54 3.67
CA THR A 55 9.59 -15.35 3.29
C THR A 55 9.44 -16.83 3.66
N THR A 56 8.31 -17.23 4.23
CA THR A 56 8.03 -18.64 4.52
C THR A 56 7.72 -19.43 3.23
N GLU A 57 8.13 -20.68 3.20
CA GLU A 57 7.94 -21.56 2.04
C GLU A 57 6.48 -21.63 1.60
N THR A 58 5.55 -21.82 2.55
CA THR A 58 4.12 -21.88 2.26
C THR A 58 3.59 -20.61 1.62
N TYR A 59 3.97 -19.44 2.17
CA TYR A 59 3.54 -18.17 1.60
C TYR A 59 4.11 -17.97 0.19
N ILE A 60 5.40 -18.23 0.02
CA ILE A 60 6.06 -18.08 -1.29
C ILE A 60 5.39 -18.98 -2.32
N HIS A 61 5.21 -20.26 -2.00
CA HIS A 61 4.58 -21.22 -2.91
C HIS A 61 3.20 -20.73 -3.36
N ASP A 62 2.31 -20.45 -2.42
CA ASP A 62 0.93 -20.08 -2.69
C ASP A 62 0.82 -18.73 -3.41
N ARG A 63 1.56 -17.74 -2.95
CA ARG A 63 1.51 -16.39 -3.50
C ARG A 63 2.18 -16.30 -4.88
N CYS A 64 3.32 -16.96 -5.08
CA CYS A 64 3.99 -16.97 -6.38
C CYS A 64 3.13 -17.65 -7.45
N TYR A 65 2.47 -18.76 -7.11
CA TYR A 65 1.56 -19.43 -8.03
C TYR A 65 0.41 -18.51 -8.46
N GLU A 66 -0.28 -17.91 -7.50
CA GLU A 66 -1.39 -17.01 -7.78
C GLU A 66 -0.95 -15.74 -8.54
N THR A 67 0.21 -15.18 -8.19
CA THR A 67 0.78 -14.02 -8.88
C THR A 67 1.15 -14.35 -10.32
N ALA A 68 1.81 -15.49 -10.54
CA ALA A 68 2.14 -15.93 -11.88
C ALA A 68 0.90 -16.18 -12.73
N PHE A 69 -0.13 -16.80 -12.14
CA PHE A 69 -1.41 -17.00 -12.82
C PHE A 69 -2.04 -15.66 -13.23
N LYS A 70 -2.06 -14.67 -12.35
CA LYS A 70 -2.63 -13.35 -12.63
C LYS A 70 -1.84 -12.57 -13.68
N ILE A 71 -0.51 -12.74 -13.74
CA ILE A 71 0.33 -12.05 -14.72
C ILE A 71 0.22 -12.68 -16.11
N TYR A 72 0.20 -14.01 -16.19
CA TYR A 72 0.30 -14.74 -17.46
C TYR A 72 -1.02 -15.23 -18.03
N ASN A 73 -2.13 -15.09 -17.33
CA ASN A 73 -3.47 -15.42 -17.84
C ASN A 73 -4.33 -14.17 -17.98
N PRO A 74 -4.18 -13.41 -19.05
CA PRO A 74 -5.02 -12.28 -19.31
C PRO A 74 -6.45 -12.75 -19.73
N PRO A 75 -7.48 -11.99 -19.46
CA PRO A 75 -7.41 -10.72 -18.74
C PRO A 75 -7.81 -10.86 -17.27
N VAL A 76 -6.88 -11.05 -16.39
CA VAL A 76 -7.18 -10.94 -14.96
C VAL A 76 -7.13 -9.47 -14.58
N HIS A 77 -8.26 -8.96 -14.12
CA HIS A 77 -8.36 -7.58 -13.68
C HIS A 77 -7.42 -7.34 -12.48
N ASN A 78 -6.61 -6.30 -12.53
CA ASN A 78 -5.60 -5.99 -11.51
C ASN A 78 -6.19 -5.66 -10.11
N ARG A 79 -7.50 -5.40 -10.04
CA ARG A 79 -8.23 -5.14 -8.79
C ARG A 79 -8.97 -6.35 -8.23
N GLU A 80 -8.74 -7.53 -8.78
CA GLU A 80 -9.22 -8.76 -8.14
C GLU A 80 -8.34 -9.08 -6.93
N PRO A 81 -8.96 -9.39 -5.77
CA PRO A 81 -8.20 -9.70 -4.57
C PRO A 81 -7.40 -10.99 -4.74
N TYR A 82 -6.32 -11.11 -3.99
CA TYR A 82 -5.64 -12.38 -3.82
C TYR A 82 -6.52 -13.33 -2.99
N SER A 83 -6.50 -14.62 -3.33
CA SER A 83 -7.16 -15.68 -2.57
C SER A 83 -6.24 -16.35 -1.56
N LYS A 84 -4.93 -16.35 -1.86
CA LYS A 84 -3.88 -16.99 -1.06
C LYS A 84 -3.10 -15.96 -0.25
N GLY A 85 -2.48 -16.41 0.84
CA GLY A 85 -1.66 -15.56 1.69
C GLY A 85 -2.44 -14.39 2.30
N ARG A 86 -3.69 -14.62 2.68
CA ARG A 86 -4.60 -13.61 3.27
C ARG A 86 -4.49 -13.57 4.80
N ASN A 87 -4.97 -12.48 5.38
CA ASN A 87 -5.06 -12.26 6.83
C ASN A 87 -3.72 -12.28 7.55
N ILE A 88 -2.64 -11.90 6.89
CA ILE A 88 -1.30 -11.91 7.44
C ILE A 88 -1.05 -10.70 8.33
N ARG A 89 -1.45 -9.53 7.84
CA ARG A 89 -1.35 -8.28 8.58
C ARG A 89 -2.72 -7.62 8.60
N THR A 90 -3.21 -7.39 9.81
CA THR A 90 -4.54 -6.81 10.03
C THR A 90 -4.46 -5.60 10.96
N SER A 91 -5.32 -4.62 10.74
CA SER A 91 -5.43 -3.48 11.62
C SER A 91 -6.06 -3.89 12.97
N PRO A 92 -5.91 -3.10 14.05
CA PRO A 92 -6.63 -3.33 15.29
C PRO A 92 -8.16 -3.35 15.12
N TYR A 93 -8.66 -2.72 14.06
CA TYR A 93 -10.10 -2.63 13.75
C TYR A 93 -10.61 -3.75 12.82
N TYR A 94 -9.74 -4.61 12.34
CA TYR A 94 -10.07 -5.62 11.33
C TYR A 94 -11.30 -6.46 11.64
N LEU A 95 -11.43 -6.96 12.88
CA LEU A 95 -12.57 -7.77 13.26
C LEU A 95 -13.88 -6.99 13.18
N ARG A 96 -13.85 -5.73 13.59
CA ARG A 96 -15.01 -4.84 13.52
C ARG A 96 -15.38 -4.48 12.08
N GLU A 97 -14.38 -4.21 11.26
CA GLU A 97 -14.57 -4.00 9.83
C GLU A 97 -15.15 -5.23 9.14
N LYS A 98 -14.72 -6.43 9.56
CA LYS A 98 -15.27 -7.70 9.08
C LYS A 98 -16.73 -7.90 9.48
N GLU A 99 -17.11 -7.56 10.72
CA GLU A 99 -18.50 -7.58 11.20
C GLU A 99 -19.40 -6.63 10.39
N MET A 100 -18.86 -5.50 9.93
CA MET A 100 -19.55 -4.56 9.04
C MET A 100 -19.64 -5.05 7.58
N GLY A 101 -19.16 -6.24 7.27
CA GLY A 101 -19.11 -6.75 5.92
C GLY A 101 -18.07 -6.06 5.04
N GLY A 102 -16.92 -5.72 5.61
CA GLY A 102 -15.82 -5.10 4.88
C GLY A 102 -15.36 -5.94 3.69
N TYR A 103 -15.25 -5.33 2.52
CA TYR A 103 -14.63 -5.93 1.34
C TYR A 103 -13.13 -5.68 1.38
N PHE A 104 -12.35 -6.73 1.68
CA PHE A 104 -10.93 -6.59 1.89
C PHE A 104 -10.10 -6.93 0.65
N MET A 105 -9.12 -6.08 0.38
CA MET A 105 -8.01 -6.38 -0.52
C MET A 105 -6.70 -6.34 0.26
N GLU A 106 -5.81 -7.27 -0.05
CA GLU A 106 -4.47 -7.25 0.54
C GLU A 106 -3.57 -6.32 -0.27
N ILE A 107 -2.95 -5.35 0.42
CA ILE A 107 -2.01 -4.41 -0.16
C ILE A 107 -0.78 -4.37 0.75
N ALA A 108 0.38 -4.71 0.21
CA ALA A 108 1.64 -4.78 0.96
C ALA A 108 1.57 -5.65 2.23
N GLY A 109 0.81 -6.74 2.16
CA GLY A 109 0.57 -7.66 3.27
C GLY A 109 -0.55 -7.25 4.22
N TRP A 110 -1.09 -6.03 4.12
CA TRP A 110 -2.17 -5.54 4.96
C TRP A 110 -3.55 -5.80 4.36
N GLU A 111 -4.46 -6.34 5.17
CA GLU A 111 -5.88 -6.37 4.82
C GLU A 111 -6.47 -4.98 4.96
N ARG A 112 -6.96 -4.43 3.84
CA ARG A 112 -7.56 -3.09 3.77
C ARG A 112 -8.98 -3.19 3.27
N ALA A 113 -9.94 -2.67 4.05
CA ALA A 113 -11.32 -2.56 3.61
C ALA A 113 -11.46 -1.46 2.55
N HIS A 114 -12.17 -1.76 1.49
CA HIS A 114 -12.45 -0.85 0.36
C HIS A 114 -13.92 -0.42 0.30
N GLY A 115 -14.74 -0.94 1.17
CA GLY A 115 -16.14 -0.60 1.33
C GLY A 115 -16.78 -1.55 2.31
N TYR A 116 -17.95 -1.20 2.82
CA TYR A 116 -18.64 -1.96 3.86
C TYR A 116 -20.08 -2.27 3.46
N ALA A 117 -20.42 -3.55 3.41
CA ALA A 117 -21.78 -3.99 3.07
C ALA A 117 -22.84 -3.40 4.01
N ALA A 118 -22.50 -3.18 5.29
CA ALA A 118 -23.41 -2.53 6.24
C ALA A 118 -23.79 -1.09 5.85
N ASN A 119 -22.96 -0.42 5.05
CA ASN A 119 -23.23 0.93 4.57
C ASN A 119 -24.04 0.95 3.28
N GLU A 120 -24.05 -0.17 2.53
CA GLU A 120 -24.57 -0.20 1.16
C GLU A 120 -26.07 0.14 1.13
N GLU A 121 -26.88 -0.56 1.91
CA GLU A 121 -28.34 -0.35 1.91
C GLU A 121 -28.71 1.08 2.30
N ALA A 122 -28.17 1.58 3.42
CA ALA A 122 -28.49 2.89 3.96
C ALA A 122 -28.03 4.02 3.01
N LEU A 123 -26.80 3.92 2.51
CA LEU A 123 -26.25 4.98 1.66
C LEU A 123 -26.81 4.95 0.24
N LEU A 124 -27.12 3.78 -0.31
CA LEU A 124 -27.77 3.71 -1.61
C LEU A 124 -29.22 4.17 -1.57
N ALA A 125 -29.94 3.98 -0.46
CA ALA A 125 -31.24 4.60 -0.28
C ALA A 125 -31.18 6.15 -0.36
N LYS A 126 -30.06 6.73 0.11
CA LYS A 126 -29.83 8.18 0.10
C LYS A 126 -29.22 8.72 -1.19
N TYR A 127 -28.32 7.99 -1.80
CA TYR A 127 -27.45 8.48 -2.88
C TYR A 127 -27.57 7.73 -4.20
N ALA A 128 -28.46 6.75 -4.34
CA ALA A 128 -28.53 5.88 -5.53
C ALA A 128 -28.56 6.65 -6.87
N GLU A 129 -29.31 7.76 -6.93
CA GLU A 129 -29.42 8.58 -8.13
C GLU A 129 -28.14 9.37 -8.49
N ARG A 130 -27.24 9.53 -7.49
CA ARG A 130 -25.99 10.28 -7.63
C ARG A 130 -24.76 9.39 -7.78
N VAL A 131 -24.89 8.12 -7.45
CA VAL A 131 -23.83 7.14 -7.65
C VAL A 131 -23.73 6.83 -9.14
N PRO A 132 -22.59 7.12 -9.79
CA PRO A 132 -22.46 6.86 -11.21
C PRO A 132 -22.50 5.36 -11.52
N GLU A 133 -23.06 5.01 -12.66
CA GLU A 133 -22.95 3.65 -13.16
C GLU A 133 -21.49 3.30 -13.51
N ARG A 134 -21.16 2.03 -13.39
CA ARG A 134 -19.86 1.53 -13.80
C ARG A 134 -19.73 1.61 -15.31
N LEU A 135 -18.73 2.35 -15.80
CA LEU A 135 -18.58 2.67 -17.22
C LEU A 135 -17.95 1.54 -18.03
N ASN A 136 -17.12 0.72 -17.39
CA ASN A 136 -16.39 -0.34 -18.09
C ASN A 136 -15.96 -1.45 -17.12
N GLU A 137 -15.38 -2.53 -17.67
CA GLU A 137 -14.96 -3.69 -16.88
C GLU A 137 -13.73 -3.41 -16.00
N TRP A 138 -12.97 -2.35 -16.25
CA TRP A 138 -11.83 -1.95 -15.43
C TRP A 138 -12.25 -1.26 -14.14
N ASP A 139 -13.47 -0.76 -14.07
CA ASP A 139 -14.02 -0.22 -12.84
C ASP A 139 -14.29 -1.36 -11.85
N ASN A 140 -14.04 -1.11 -10.59
CA ASN A 140 -14.20 -2.14 -9.57
C ASN A 140 -15.65 -2.65 -9.48
N ARG A 141 -15.84 -3.95 -9.69
CA ARG A 141 -17.18 -4.57 -9.68
C ARG A 141 -17.70 -4.89 -8.29
N HIS A 142 -16.82 -4.99 -7.29
CA HIS A 142 -17.18 -5.51 -5.98
C HIS A 142 -17.67 -4.45 -5.02
N PHE A 143 -17.11 -3.25 -5.08
CA PHE A 143 -17.42 -2.17 -4.14
C PHE A 143 -17.67 -0.80 -4.82
N TRP A 144 -17.80 -0.75 -6.14
CA TRP A 144 -18.03 0.50 -6.88
C TRP A 144 -19.16 1.34 -6.29
N ARG A 145 -20.33 0.72 -6.12
CA ARG A 145 -21.54 1.44 -5.68
C ARG A 145 -21.38 1.95 -4.25
N VAL A 146 -20.99 1.07 -3.31
CA VAL A 146 -20.86 1.44 -1.90
C VAL A 146 -19.74 2.46 -1.69
N SER A 147 -18.60 2.30 -2.37
CA SER A 147 -17.48 3.24 -2.24
C SER A 147 -17.84 4.64 -2.74
N ASN A 148 -18.58 4.75 -3.84
CA ASN A 148 -19.05 6.05 -4.31
C ASN A 148 -20.10 6.67 -3.36
N ALA A 149 -20.99 5.87 -2.80
CA ALA A 149 -21.95 6.33 -1.81
C ALA A 149 -21.29 6.77 -0.50
N GLU A 150 -20.29 6.03 -0.02
CA GLU A 150 -19.44 6.41 1.13
C GLU A 150 -18.68 7.72 0.87
N HIS A 151 -18.18 7.92 -0.35
CA HIS A 151 -17.55 9.19 -0.73
C HIS A 151 -18.51 10.36 -0.65
N LEU A 152 -19.73 10.21 -1.15
CA LEU A 152 -20.77 11.26 -1.06
C LEU A 152 -21.12 11.56 0.40
N GLU A 153 -21.30 10.52 1.22
CA GLU A 153 -21.58 10.68 2.64
C GLU A 153 -20.46 11.41 3.37
N LEU A 154 -19.20 11.03 3.12
CA LEU A 154 -18.03 11.67 3.70
C LEU A 154 -17.89 13.14 3.28
N SER A 155 -18.29 13.46 2.04
CA SER A 155 -18.23 14.83 1.50
C SER A 155 -19.28 15.76 2.10
N GLU A 156 -20.43 15.23 2.49
CA GLU A 156 -21.59 16.02 2.95
C GLU A 156 -21.81 15.96 4.46
N ASN A 157 -21.26 14.94 5.11
CA ASN A 157 -21.47 14.69 6.53
C ASN A 157 -20.13 14.32 7.22
N VAL A 158 -20.21 13.50 8.24
CA VAL A 158 -19.06 13.04 9.03
C VAL A 158 -18.79 11.57 8.74
N GLY A 159 -17.55 11.26 8.42
CA GLY A 159 -17.09 9.87 8.23
C GLY A 159 -15.83 9.56 9.02
N MET A 160 -15.55 8.28 9.13
CA MET A 160 -14.34 7.76 9.76
C MET A 160 -13.61 6.84 8.79
N VAL A 161 -12.31 7.04 8.66
CA VAL A 161 -11.44 6.24 7.80
C VAL A 161 -10.38 5.55 8.64
N ASN A 162 -10.22 4.24 8.45
CA ASN A 162 -9.15 3.49 9.09
C ASN A 162 -7.83 3.66 8.32
N LEU A 163 -6.87 4.34 8.94
CA LEU A 163 -5.53 4.58 8.39
C LEU A 163 -4.43 3.80 9.13
N CYS A 164 -4.78 2.83 9.97
CA CYS A 164 -3.82 2.08 10.80
C CYS A 164 -2.77 1.26 10.01
N HIS A 165 -2.93 1.13 8.71
CA HIS A 165 -1.95 0.47 7.84
C HIS A 165 -0.86 1.43 7.32
N PHE A 166 -0.97 2.72 7.59
CA PHE A 166 0.12 3.67 7.38
C PHE A 166 1.08 3.66 8.57
N ALA A 167 2.37 3.85 8.29
CA ALA A 167 3.35 4.03 9.36
C ALA A 167 3.16 5.39 10.04
N ILE A 168 3.31 5.41 11.35
CA ILE A 168 3.28 6.62 12.15
C ILE A 168 4.66 6.75 12.80
N TYR A 169 5.29 7.90 12.63
CA TYR A 169 6.59 8.19 13.20
C TYR A 169 6.50 9.41 14.11
N ASP A 170 6.94 9.24 15.35
CA ASP A 170 7.15 10.37 16.26
C ASP A 170 8.57 10.87 16.12
N VAL A 171 8.72 12.13 15.72
CA VAL A 171 10.01 12.81 15.62
C VAL A 171 10.12 13.77 16.79
N SER A 172 11.05 13.51 17.70
CA SER A 172 11.23 14.31 18.92
C SER A 172 12.71 14.69 19.14
N GLY A 173 12.92 15.75 19.89
CA GLY A 173 14.25 16.25 20.20
C GLY A 173 14.42 17.73 19.81
N ARG A 174 15.56 18.31 20.21
CA ARG A 174 15.82 19.73 20.02
C ARG A 174 15.76 20.17 18.54
N ASP A 175 16.23 19.30 17.64
CA ASP A 175 16.39 19.62 16.22
C ASP A 175 15.30 18.92 15.35
N ALA A 176 14.23 18.36 15.98
CA ALA A 176 13.17 17.62 15.31
C ALA A 176 12.45 18.46 14.24
N GLU A 177 12.09 19.70 14.58
CA GLU A 177 11.44 20.62 13.65
C GLU A 177 12.33 20.93 12.43
N GLN A 178 13.63 21.16 12.66
CA GLN A 178 14.59 21.42 11.59
C GLN A 178 14.77 20.22 10.68
N LEU A 179 14.81 19.02 11.24
CA LEU A 179 14.93 17.79 10.45
C LEU A 179 13.70 17.60 9.57
N VAL A 180 12.50 17.73 10.14
CA VAL A 180 11.26 17.57 9.37
C VAL A 180 11.12 18.65 8.29
N GLU A 181 11.48 19.90 8.58
CA GLU A 181 11.52 20.97 7.58
C GLU A 181 12.52 20.67 6.46
N TYR A 182 13.71 20.17 6.79
CA TYR A 182 14.76 19.89 5.83
C TYR A 182 14.35 18.81 4.81
N VAL A 183 13.68 17.76 5.25
CA VAL A 183 13.26 16.65 4.37
C VAL A 183 11.90 16.89 3.69
N SER A 184 11.15 17.90 4.10
CA SER A 184 9.81 18.19 3.57
C SER A 184 9.86 19.06 2.32
N SER A 185 9.04 18.72 1.32
CA SER A 185 8.85 19.57 0.13
C SER A 185 7.96 20.78 0.38
N SER A 186 7.21 20.80 1.48
CA SER A 186 6.34 21.89 1.92
C SER A 186 6.91 22.52 3.20
N LYS A 187 6.64 23.81 3.42
CA LYS A 187 6.98 24.45 4.68
C LYS A 187 6.16 23.89 5.81
N VAL A 188 6.81 23.27 6.79
CA VAL A 188 6.17 22.65 7.96
C VAL A 188 6.55 23.32 9.27
N ALA A 189 7.72 23.98 9.33
CA ALA A 189 8.23 24.65 10.52
C ALA A 189 7.70 26.07 10.68
N GLY A 190 7.73 26.58 11.90
CA GLY A 190 7.47 27.97 12.27
C GLY A 190 6.00 28.36 12.31
N ASP A 191 5.33 28.38 11.16
CA ASP A 191 3.95 28.90 11.06
C ASP A 191 2.86 27.84 11.21
N THR A 192 3.23 26.58 11.46
CA THR A 192 2.26 25.50 11.62
C THR A 192 1.82 25.40 13.09
N PRO A 193 0.58 25.79 13.42
CA PRO A 193 0.08 25.69 14.79
C PRO A 193 0.04 24.24 15.29
N VAL A 194 0.19 24.07 16.59
CA VAL A 194 0.00 22.75 17.24
C VAL A 194 -1.38 22.20 16.90
N GLY A 195 -1.42 20.93 16.48
CA GLY A 195 -2.64 20.23 16.07
C GLY A 195 -3.01 20.41 14.60
N LYS A 196 -2.26 21.19 13.83
CA LYS A 196 -2.45 21.31 12.38
C LYS A 196 -1.54 20.34 11.63
N GLY A 197 -2.10 19.61 10.67
CA GLY A 197 -1.34 18.78 9.73
C GLY A 197 -0.95 19.55 8.47
N VAL A 198 0.21 19.21 7.92
CA VAL A 198 0.69 19.68 6.62
C VAL A 198 0.88 18.46 5.73
N TYR A 199 0.22 18.45 4.57
CA TYR A 199 0.46 17.42 3.56
C TYR A 199 1.75 17.76 2.80
N THR A 200 2.72 16.84 2.82
CA THR A 200 4.03 17.04 2.20
C THR A 200 4.61 15.72 1.70
N ASN A 201 5.60 15.80 0.83
CA ASN A 201 6.48 14.69 0.49
C ASN A 201 7.81 14.86 1.22
N PHE A 202 8.40 13.77 1.65
CA PHE A 202 9.78 13.76 2.11
C PHE A 202 10.71 13.50 0.92
N LEU A 203 11.79 14.25 0.87
CA LEU A 203 12.80 14.20 -0.18
C LEU A 203 14.14 13.81 0.46
N ASP A 204 14.92 13.00 -0.22
CA ASP A 204 16.28 12.60 0.12
C ASP A 204 17.34 13.32 -0.75
#